data_bf3612841e65c83fdf90cb59cb5e33b7
#
_entry.id   bf3612841e65c83fdf90cb59cb5e33b7
#
_cell.length_a   1.000
_cell.length_b   1.000
_cell.length_c   1.000
_cell.angle_alpha   90.00
_cell.angle_beta   90.00
_cell.angle_gamma   90.00
#
_symmetry.space_group_name_H-M   'P 1'
#
loop_
_entity.id
_entity.type
_entity.pdbx_description
1 polymer ?
#
loop_
_entity_poly.entity_id
_entity_poly.type
_entity_poly.pdbx_seq_one_letter_code
_entity_poly.pdbx_strand_id
1 'polypeptide(L)'
;GNGWDDDGDGDTDCDDADCAGTPDCDAVPMELCDNGQDDDGDGMVDCADSDCPACPELCDNGVDDDGDGAADCDDDDCAEAAACKVPAGPLFVRGDGNSDGSINLTDGVIPLLYLFSGGDAPLCFDAADTNDTGIIEITDAIIIFSWLFSGGAPPASPTPSSAGYLQEDCGVDETEDGSGCLRVSPICN
;
A
#
# COMPACT_ATOMS: atom_id res chain seq x y z
N GLY A 1 6.40 -46.81 14.84
CA GLY A 1 6.60 -47.30 16.22
C GLY A 1 5.41 -48.08 16.74
N ASN A 2 5.65 -48.99 17.65
CA ASN A 2 4.64 -49.83 18.29
C ASN A 2 4.64 -49.67 19.82
N GLY A 3 5.56 -48.86 20.38
CA GLY A 3 5.74 -48.59 21.80
C GLY A 3 6.41 -49.73 22.57
N TRP A 4 7.06 -50.68 21.88
CA TRP A 4 7.73 -51.81 22.48
C TRP A 4 9.23 -51.75 22.24
N ASP A 5 9.99 -52.18 23.22
CA ASP A 5 11.43 -52.45 23.15
C ASP A 5 11.59 -53.85 22.52
N ASP A 6 11.81 -53.88 21.21
CA ASP A 6 11.76 -55.14 20.43
C ASP A 6 13.05 -55.97 20.55
N ASP A 7 14.17 -55.37 20.97
CA ASP A 7 15.46 -56.09 21.14
C ASP A 7 15.93 -56.17 22.60
N GLY A 8 15.32 -55.41 23.52
CA GLY A 8 15.55 -55.50 24.96
C GLY A 8 16.73 -54.67 25.46
N ASP A 9 17.15 -53.66 24.73
CA ASP A 9 18.26 -52.77 25.10
C ASP A 9 17.84 -51.60 26.01
N GLY A 10 16.53 -51.34 26.13
CA GLY A 10 15.93 -50.37 27.00
C GLY A 10 15.38 -49.11 26.30
N ASP A 11 15.61 -48.99 25.01
CA ASP A 11 15.09 -47.93 24.18
C ASP A 11 13.89 -48.44 23.36
N THR A 12 12.99 -47.57 22.92
CA THR A 12 11.78 -47.95 22.20
C THR A 12 11.60 -47.11 20.97
N ASP A 13 11.08 -47.70 19.90
CA ASP A 13 10.70 -47.00 18.67
C ASP A 13 11.84 -46.11 18.12
N CYS A 14 11.61 -44.82 17.97
CA CYS A 14 12.55 -43.86 17.39
C CYS A 14 13.64 -43.38 18.37
N ASP A 15 13.53 -43.69 19.65
CA ASP A 15 14.62 -43.49 20.64
C ASP A 15 15.67 -44.56 20.54
N ASP A 16 15.38 -45.68 19.86
CA ASP A 16 16.27 -46.80 19.63
C ASP A 16 17.22 -46.53 18.45
N ALA A 17 18.54 -46.64 18.72
CA ALA A 17 19.59 -46.38 17.71
C ALA A 17 19.52 -47.33 16.52
N ASP A 18 18.98 -48.56 16.71
CA ASP A 18 18.82 -49.54 15.64
C ASP A 18 17.63 -49.24 14.71
N CYS A 19 16.75 -48.34 15.13
CA CYS A 19 15.65 -47.78 14.32
C CYS A 19 16.03 -46.51 13.57
N ALA A 20 17.21 -45.95 13.81
CA ALA A 20 17.69 -44.76 13.09
C ALA A 20 17.84 -45.05 11.58
N GLY A 21 17.30 -44.17 10.74
CA GLY A 21 17.34 -44.37 9.27
C GLY A 21 16.19 -45.23 8.74
N THR A 22 15.19 -45.56 9.58
CA THR A 22 13.96 -46.20 9.08
C THR A 22 12.94 -45.10 8.68
N PRO A 23 12.15 -45.34 7.61
CA PRO A 23 11.19 -44.32 7.13
C PRO A 23 10.16 -43.87 8.19
N ASP A 24 9.93 -44.68 9.22
CA ASP A 24 8.98 -44.36 10.30
C ASP A 24 9.59 -43.50 11.40
N CYS A 25 10.94 -43.42 11.49
CA CYS A 25 11.67 -42.62 12.47
C CYS A 25 12.41 -41.42 11.82
N ASP A 26 12.59 -41.44 10.51
CA ASP A 26 13.11 -40.27 9.75
C ASP A 26 12.01 -39.33 9.28
N ALA A 27 10.73 -39.69 9.47
CA ALA A 27 9.63 -38.77 9.23
C ALA A 27 9.47 -37.92 10.50
N VAL A 28 10.29 -36.91 10.68
CA VAL A 28 9.87 -35.72 11.47
C VAL A 28 8.56 -35.25 10.84
N PRO A 29 7.48 -35.13 11.60
CA PRO A 29 6.29 -34.48 11.06
C PRO A 29 6.74 -33.17 10.42
N MET A 30 6.45 -32.93 9.15
CA MET A 30 6.76 -31.68 8.51
C MET A 30 5.75 -30.64 9.02
N GLU A 31 6.25 -29.48 9.36
CA GLU A 31 5.41 -28.35 9.73
C GLU A 31 4.42 -27.99 8.59
N LEU A 32 3.16 -27.75 8.95
CA LEU A 32 2.15 -27.23 8.06
C LEU A 32 2.08 -25.72 8.23
N CYS A 33 2.69 -24.98 7.35
CA CYS A 33 3.06 -23.57 7.45
C CYS A 33 1.90 -22.54 7.43
N ASP A 34 0.64 -22.97 7.60
CA ASP A 34 -0.52 -22.06 7.47
C ASP A 34 -1.71 -22.40 8.40
N ASN A 35 -1.49 -23.19 9.47
CA ASN A 35 -2.59 -23.67 10.30
C ASN A 35 -2.57 -23.18 11.76
N GLY A 36 -1.55 -22.44 12.20
CA GLY A 36 -1.41 -21.89 13.54
C GLY A 36 -1.08 -22.94 14.61
N GLN A 37 -0.54 -24.08 14.24
CA GLN A 37 -0.19 -25.18 15.15
C GLN A 37 1.26 -25.58 14.90
N ASP A 38 1.96 -25.94 15.97
CA ASP A 38 3.25 -26.60 15.95
C ASP A 38 3.02 -28.10 15.66
N ASP A 39 3.12 -28.48 14.36
CA ASP A 39 2.77 -29.82 13.90
C ASP A 39 3.92 -30.82 14.07
N ASP A 40 5.18 -30.36 14.13
CA ASP A 40 6.35 -31.20 14.32
C ASP A 40 6.85 -31.23 15.77
N GLY A 41 6.40 -30.29 16.63
CA GLY A 41 6.67 -30.26 18.06
C GLY A 41 8.02 -29.68 18.44
N ASP A 42 8.67 -28.90 17.57
CA ASP A 42 9.96 -28.27 17.82
C ASP A 42 9.84 -26.95 18.62
N GLY A 43 8.63 -26.42 18.78
CA GLY A 43 8.31 -25.20 19.53
C GLY A 43 8.19 -23.96 18.69
N MET A 44 8.27 -24.07 17.37
CA MET A 44 7.97 -23.03 16.40
C MET A 44 6.62 -23.31 15.71
N VAL A 45 6.05 -22.33 15.05
CA VAL A 45 4.71 -22.42 14.47
C VAL A 45 4.72 -21.73 13.12
N ASP A 46 4.15 -22.38 12.10
CA ASP A 46 3.99 -21.79 10.77
C ASP A 46 5.30 -21.13 10.25
N CYS A 47 5.21 -19.88 9.85
CA CYS A 47 6.34 -19.14 9.26
C CYS A 47 7.47 -18.77 10.23
N ALA A 48 7.30 -18.98 11.54
CA ALA A 48 8.39 -18.87 12.50
C ALA A 48 9.27 -20.13 12.55
N ASP A 49 8.84 -21.19 11.87
CA ASP A 49 9.54 -22.46 11.78
C ASP A 49 10.50 -22.48 10.59
N SER A 50 11.72 -22.97 10.83
CA SER A 50 12.75 -23.12 9.79
C SER A 50 12.43 -24.18 8.73
N ASP A 51 11.47 -25.08 9.02
CA ASP A 51 10.99 -26.10 8.10
C ASP A 51 9.91 -25.56 7.15
N CYS A 52 9.53 -24.28 7.31
CA CYS A 52 8.62 -23.53 6.45
C CYS A 52 9.36 -22.56 5.49
N PRO A 53 10.03 -23.04 4.44
CA PRO A 53 10.92 -22.21 3.61
C PRO A 53 10.23 -21.26 2.64
N ALA A 54 8.91 -21.15 2.63
CA ALA A 54 8.17 -20.40 1.64
C ALA A 54 6.94 -19.70 2.24
N CYS A 55 7.15 -18.93 3.29
CA CYS A 55 6.13 -18.02 3.77
C CYS A 55 6.17 -16.75 2.93
N PRO A 56 5.06 -16.35 2.30
CA PRO A 56 5.02 -15.06 1.63
C PRO A 56 4.90 -13.94 2.66
N GLU A 57 5.66 -12.87 2.48
CA GLU A 57 5.51 -11.64 3.25
C GLU A 57 4.11 -11.02 3.04
N LEU A 58 3.43 -10.65 4.13
CA LEU A 58 2.18 -9.90 4.11
C LEU A 58 2.48 -8.41 4.25
N CYS A 59 2.46 -7.68 3.17
CA CYS A 59 3.00 -6.34 2.99
C CYS A 59 2.27 -5.18 3.68
N ASP A 60 1.34 -5.41 4.63
CA ASP A 60 0.52 -4.37 5.24
C ASP A 60 0.10 -4.66 6.71
N ASN A 61 0.81 -5.55 7.40
CA ASN A 61 0.45 -5.98 8.76
C ASN A 61 1.45 -5.56 9.85
N GLY A 62 2.62 -5.01 9.49
CA GLY A 62 3.67 -4.57 10.40
C GLY A 62 4.48 -5.69 11.04
N VAL A 63 4.45 -6.88 10.43
CA VAL A 63 5.13 -8.08 10.92
C VAL A 63 6.06 -8.58 9.82
N ASP A 64 7.24 -9.03 10.17
CA ASP A 64 8.16 -9.79 9.33
C ASP A 64 7.66 -11.25 9.29
N ASP A 65 6.85 -11.56 8.26
CA ASP A 65 6.14 -12.85 8.19
C ASP A 65 7.02 -13.98 7.66
N ASP A 66 8.03 -13.67 6.86
CA ASP A 66 8.96 -14.67 6.31
C ASP A 66 10.28 -14.79 7.10
N GLY A 67 10.53 -13.89 8.06
CA GLY A 67 11.63 -13.93 8.99
C GLY A 67 12.99 -13.54 8.40
N ASP A 68 13.02 -12.82 7.27
CA ASP A 68 14.26 -12.40 6.62
C ASP A 68 14.90 -11.16 7.26
N GLY A 69 14.16 -10.45 8.13
CA GLY A 69 14.60 -9.27 8.90
C GLY A 69 14.12 -7.95 8.33
N ALA A 70 13.31 -7.97 7.28
CA ALA A 70 12.55 -6.85 6.78
C ALA A 70 11.05 -7.06 7.10
N ALA A 71 10.21 -6.06 6.94
CA ALA A 71 8.77 -6.17 7.16
C ALA A 71 8.03 -5.22 6.23
N ASP A 72 6.88 -5.61 5.76
CA ASP A 72 6.05 -4.79 4.88
C ASP A 72 6.84 -4.19 3.70
N CYS A 73 6.77 -2.89 3.52
CA CYS A 73 7.37 -2.18 2.39
C CYS A 73 8.91 -1.99 2.49
N ASP A 74 9.52 -2.35 3.60
CA ASP A 74 10.98 -2.42 3.73
C ASP A 74 11.53 -3.76 3.23
N ASP A 75 10.65 -4.73 2.93
CA ASP A 75 10.93 -6.03 2.40
C ASP A 75 10.99 -6.03 0.87
N ASP A 76 12.00 -6.71 0.31
CA ASP A 76 12.18 -6.84 -1.15
C ASP A 76 11.04 -7.68 -1.79
N ASP A 77 10.45 -8.61 -1.07
CA ASP A 77 9.33 -9.43 -1.54
C ASP A 77 8.03 -8.62 -1.66
N CYS A 78 7.94 -7.49 -0.95
CA CYS A 78 6.85 -6.53 -1.03
C CYS A 78 7.02 -5.40 -2.06
N ALA A 79 8.14 -5.36 -2.79
CA ALA A 79 8.42 -4.29 -3.76
C ALA A 79 7.36 -4.14 -4.88
N GLU A 80 6.66 -5.23 -5.21
CA GLU A 80 5.58 -5.24 -6.20
C GLU A 80 4.17 -5.21 -5.57
N ALA A 81 4.08 -5.23 -4.24
CA ALA A 81 2.79 -5.17 -3.55
C ALA A 81 2.11 -3.82 -3.77
N ALA A 82 0.80 -3.83 -3.98
CA ALA A 82 0.04 -2.59 -4.20
C ALA A 82 0.10 -1.63 -3.00
N ALA A 83 0.20 -2.16 -1.77
CA ALA A 83 0.33 -1.37 -0.55
C ALA A 83 1.68 -0.62 -0.49
N CYS A 84 2.74 -1.17 -1.11
CA CYS A 84 4.10 -0.63 -1.07
C CYS A 84 4.47 0.19 -2.32
N LYS A 85 3.63 0.18 -3.34
CA LYS A 85 3.82 1.08 -4.48
C LYS A 85 3.51 2.49 -4.05
N VAL A 86 4.55 3.25 -3.67
CA VAL A 86 4.42 4.70 -3.56
C VAL A 86 4.08 5.21 -4.96
N PRO A 87 2.89 5.77 -5.18
CA PRO A 87 2.53 6.30 -6.48
C PRO A 87 3.59 7.31 -6.93
N ALA A 88 4.19 7.08 -8.09
CA ALA A 88 5.23 7.94 -8.62
C ALA A 88 4.59 9.21 -9.19
N GLY A 89 4.61 10.30 -8.44
CA GLY A 89 4.10 11.58 -8.91
C GLY A 89 4.28 12.70 -7.90
N PRO A 90 4.14 13.95 -8.32
CA PRO A 90 4.13 15.07 -7.40
C PRO A 90 2.89 14.98 -6.50
N LEU A 91 3.08 15.22 -5.19
CA LEU A 91 1.96 15.32 -4.26
C LEU A 91 1.22 16.66 -4.47
N PHE A 92 -0.09 16.60 -4.60
CA PHE A 92 -0.94 17.80 -4.74
C PHE A 92 -2.28 17.59 -4.04
N VAL A 93 -3.11 18.62 -4.00
CA VAL A 93 -4.52 18.52 -3.61
C VAL A 93 -5.37 19.03 -4.77
N ARG A 94 -6.35 18.25 -5.15
CA ARG A 94 -7.22 18.60 -6.27
C ARG A 94 -8.08 19.81 -5.92
N GLY A 95 -8.06 20.80 -6.80
CA GLY A 95 -8.69 22.11 -6.59
C GLY A 95 -7.74 23.26 -6.33
N ASP A 96 -6.46 23.02 -5.97
CA ASP A 96 -5.43 24.05 -5.81
C ASP A 96 -4.62 24.22 -7.12
N GLY A 97 -5.27 24.73 -8.16
CA GLY A 97 -4.68 24.84 -9.51
C GLY A 97 -3.51 25.81 -9.62
N ASN A 98 -3.37 26.75 -8.68
CA ASN A 98 -2.25 27.68 -8.62
C ASN A 98 -1.13 27.25 -7.66
N SER A 99 -1.34 26.17 -6.93
CA SER A 99 -0.40 25.60 -5.97
C SER A 99 0.04 26.60 -4.89
N ASP A 100 -0.91 27.39 -4.35
CA ASP A 100 -0.63 28.38 -3.31
C ASP A 100 -0.91 27.88 -1.87
N GLY A 101 -1.49 26.70 -1.73
CA GLY A 101 -1.78 26.06 -0.45
C GLY A 101 -3.20 26.33 0.07
N SER A 102 -4.09 26.84 -0.77
CA SER A 102 -5.49 27.07 -0.41
C SER A 102 -6.39 27.03 -1.61
N ILE A 103 -7.56 26.43 -1.46
CA ILE A 103 -8.56 26.39 -2.51
C ILE A 103 -9.53 27.54 -2.32
N ASN A 104 -9.58 28.42 -3.29
CA ASN A 104 -10.38 29.63 -3.22
C ASN A 104 -10.95 30.04 -4.60
N LEU A 105 -11.53 31.23 -4.68
CA LEU A 105 -12.12 31.74 -5.94
C LEU A 105 -11.11 31.76 -7.10
N THR A 106 -9.83 32.02 -6.81
CA THR A 106 -8.79 32.12 -7.84
C THR A 106 -8.62 30.81 -8.58
N ASP A 107 -8.66 29.69 -7.86
CA ASP A 107 -8.49 28.36 -8.44
C ASP A 107 -9.62 27.99 -9.40
N GLY A 108 -10.85 28.36 -9.06
CA GLY A 108 -11.98 28.21 -9.98
C GLY A 108 -11.95 29.15 -11.19
N VAL A 109 -11.24 30.29 -11.10
CA VAL A 109 -11.08 31.22 -12.21
C VAL A 109 -9.98 30.78 -13.19
N ILE A 110 -8.93 30.11 -12.72
CA ILE A 110 -7.81 29.66 -13.56
C ILE A 110 -8.26 28.80 -14.76
N PRO A 111 -9.05 27.73 -14.59
CA PRO A 111 -9.59 26.97 -15.73
C PRO A 111 -10.34 27.83 -16.73
N LEU A 112 -11.13 28.79 -16.26
CA LEU A 112 -11.90 29.67 -17.14
C LEU A 112 -11.00 30.64 -17.94
N LEU A 113 -9.97 31.20 -17.32
CA LEU A 113 -9.01 32.07 -18.03
C LEU A 113 -8.22 31.27 -19.08
N TYR A 114 -7.79 30.07 -18.73
CA TYR A 114 -7.10 29.17 -19.65
C TYR A 114 -7.97 28.82 -20.86
N LEU A 115 -9.24 28.42 -20.64
CA LEU A 115 -10.13 27.96 -21.69
C LEU A 115 -10.63 29.11 -22.60
N PHE A 116 -10.94 30.28 -22.03
CA PHE A 116 -11.72 31.31 -22.74
C PHE A 116 -10.99 32.62 -22.97
N SER A 117 -9.90 32.88 -22.25
CA SER A 117 -9.20 34.17 -22.32
C SER A 117 -7.77 34.07 -22.82
N GLY A 118 -7.32 32.88 -23.18
CA GLY A 118 -5.90 32.66 -23.55
C GLY A 118 -4.96 32.93 -22.39
N GLY A 119 -5.41 32.68 -21.16
CA GLY A 119 -4.56 32.73 -19.97
C GLY A 119 -3.50 31.66 -19.94
N ASP A 120 -2.54 31.81 -19.04
CA ASP A 120 -1.49 30.80 -18.84
C ASP A 120 -2.11 29.46 -18.40
N ALA A 121 -1.42 28.38 -18.74
CA ALA A 121 -1.78 27.04 -18.27
C ALA A 121 -1.71 26.96 -16.73
N PRO A 122 -2.58 26.17 -16.10
CA PRO A 122 -2.48 25.91 -14.66
C PRO A 122 -1.07 25.40 -14.28
N LEU A 123 -0.60 25.77 -13.09
CA LEU A 123 0.69 25.28 -12.58
C LEU A 123 0.68 23.79 -12.27
N CYS A 124 -0.49 23.27 -11.93
CA CYS A 124 -0.77 21.87 -11.75
C CYS A 124 -2.07 21.54 -12.51
N PHE A 125 -1.96 20.81 -13.60
CA PHE A 125 -3.11 20.40 -14.40
C PHE A 125 -4.01 19.46 -13.60
N ASP A 126 -3.43 18.46 -12.92
CA ASP A 126 -4.19 17.50 -12.11
C ASP A 126 -4.96 18.19 -10.98
N ALA A 127 -4.37 19.22 -10.36
CA ALA A 127 -5.10 19.99 -9.34
C ALA A 127 -6.23 20.85 -9.95
N ALA A 128 -6.08 21.31 -11.17
CA ALA A 128 -7.08 22.14 -11.86
C ALA A 128 -8.20 21.31 -12.52
N ASP A 129 -7.94 20.05 -12.85
CA ASP A 129 -8.92 19.05 -13.29
C ASP A 129 -9.65 18.46 -12.07
N THR A 130 -10.68 19.14 -11.62
CA THR A 130 -11.33 18.85 -10.34
C THR A 130 -12.23 17.62 -10.35
N ASN A 131 -12.56 17.10 -11.52
CA ASN A 131 -13.40 15.91 -11.70
C ASN A 131 -12.62 14.69 -12.21
N ASP A 132 -11.28 14.83 -12.36
CA ASP A 132 -10.39 13.74 -12.74
C ASP A 132 -10.76 13.08 -14.08
N THR A 133 -10.96 13.94 -15.11
CA THR A 133 -11.29 13.49 -16.47
C THR A 133 -10.11 13.49 -17.43
N GLY A 134 -8.97 14.01 -17.00
CA GLY A 134 -7.74 14.18 -17.79
C GLY A 134 -7.76 15.44 -18.68
N ILE A 135 -8.77 16.28 -18.59
CA ILE A 135 -8.86 17.50 -19.38
C ILE A 135 -9.42 18.67 -18.55
N ILE A 136 -8.88 19.85 -18.75
CA ILE A 136 -9.46 21.06 -18.17
C ILE A 136 -10.72 21.48 -18.96
N GLU A 137 -11.84 21.56 -18.26
CA GLU A 137 -13.11 21.97 -18.83
C GLU A 137 -13.91 22.91 -17.88
N ILE A 138 -15.04 23.42 -18.33
CA ILE A 138 -15.83 24.38 -17.53
C ILE A 138 -16.38 23.74 -16.24
N THR A 139 -16.60 22.43 -16.24
CA THR A 139 -17.08 21.67 -15.08
C THR A 139 -16.12 21.75 -13.90
N ASP A 140 -14.82 21.86 -14.13
CA ASP A 140 -13.82 22.00 -13.07
C ASP A 140 -14.04 23.25 -12.23
N ALA A 141 -14.22 24.39 -12.92
CA ALA A 141 -14.55 25.63 -12.25
C ALA A 141 -15.90 25.55 -11.50
N ILE A 142 -16.90 24.89 -12.09
CA ILE A 142 -18.22 24.70 -11.47
C ILE A 142 -18.12 23.89 -10.19
N ILE A 143 -17.32 22.84 -10.17
CA ILE A 143 -17.11 22.01 -8.97
C ILE A 143 -16.51 22.85 -7.84
N ILE A 144 -15.44 23.59 -8.10
CA ILE A 144 -14.83 24.48 -7.10
C ILE A 144 -15.85 25.48 -6.56
N PHE A 145 -16.57 26.18 -7.42
CA PHE A 145 -17.56 27.19 -6.97
C PHE A 145 -18.74 26.54 -6.24
N SER A 146 -19.22 25.40 -6.70
CA SER A 146 -20.29 24.68 -6.03
C SER A 146 -19.88 24.25 -4.63
N TRP A 147 -18.68 23.69 -4.49
CA TRP A 147 -18.13 23.26 -3.20
C TRP A 147 -17.93 24.46 -2.25
N LEU A 148 -17.27 25.51 -2.70
CA LEU A 148 -16.97 26.68 -1.87
C LEU A 148 -18.21 27.46 -1.42
N PHE A 149 -19.22 27.58 -2.27
CA PHE A 149 -20.31 28.55 -2.06
C PHE A 149 -21.69 27.91 -1.95
N SER A 150 -21.87 26.67 -2.37
CA SER A 150 -23.20 26.05 -2.46
C SER A 150 -23.33 24.74 -1.68
N GLY A 151 -22.25 24.30 -0.99
CA GLY A 151 -22.22 23.04 -0.28
C GLY A 151 -22.27 21.82 -1.21
N GLY A 152 -21.74 21.97 -2.43
CA GLY A 152 -21.55 20.87 -3.38
C GLY A 152 -20.51 19.84 -2.92
N ALA A 153 -20.38 18.77 -3.67
CA ALA A 153 -19.32 17.78 -3.41
C ALA A 153 -17.92 18.41 -3.57
N PRO A 154 -16.93 17.98 -2.81
CA PRO A 154 -15.55 18.41 -2.98
C PRO A 154 -14.99 17.92 -4.33
N PRO A 155 -13.85 18.47 -4.79
CA PRO A 155 -13.07 17.90 -5.88
C PRO A 155 -12.78 16.40 -5.69
N ALA A 156 -12.44 15.70 -6.77
CA ALA A 156 -12.04 14.29 -6.73
C ALA A 156 -10.75 14.06 -5.92
N SER A 157 -10.31 12.82 -5.81
CA SER A 157 -9.05 12.47 -5.11
C SER A 157 -7.82 13.02 -5.87
N PRO A 158 -6.77 13.47 -5.16
CA PRO A 158 -6.69 13.67 -3.72
C PRO A 158 -7.60 14.80 -3.23
N THR A 159 -8.54 14.41 -2.36
CA THR A 159 -9.68 15.24 -1.99
C THR A 159 -9.33 16.17 -0.83
N PRO A 160 -9.55 17.50 -0.96
CA PRO A 160 -9.34 18.43 0.14
C PRO A 160 -10.34 18.22 1.28
N SER A 161 -9.87 18.21 2.53
CA SER A 161 -10.74 18.18 3.72
C SER A 161 -11.46 19.52 3.95
N SER A 162 -10.85 20.61 3.49
CA SER A 162 -11.37 21.96 3.58
C SER A 162 -10.70 22.89 2.55
N ALA A 163 -11.20 24.13 2.41
CA ALA A 163 -10.60 25.13 1.53
C ALA A 163 -9.15 25.53 1.91
N GLY A 164 -8.81 25.41 3.21
CA GLY A 164 -7.43 25.52 3.70
C GLY A 164 -6.94 24.14 4.11
N TYR A 165 -6.72 23.27 3.15
CA TYR A 165 -6.35 21.87 3.34
C TYR A 165 -5.04 21.68 4.11
N LEU A 166 -4.80 20.47 4.60
CA LEU A 166 -3.63 20.07 5.37
C LEU A 166 -2.70 19.18 4.54
N GLN A 167 -1.48 18.96 5.03
CA GLN A 167 -0.52 18.07 4.36
C GLN A 167 -1.05 16.64 4.20
N GLU A 168 -1.87 16.18 5.12
CA GLU A 168 -2.52 14.86 5.07
C GLU A 168 -3.56 14.71 3.94
N ASP A 169 -3.99 15.82 3.35
CA ASP A 169 -4.88 15.80 2.18
C ASP A 169 -4.10 15.62 0.87
N CYS A 170 -2.76 15.74 0.91
CA CYS A 170 -1.92 15.66 -0.27
C CYS A 170 -1.78 14.20 -0.73
N GLY A 171 -1.99 14.00 -2.01
CA GLY A 171 -1.83 12.70 -2.67
C GLY A 171 -1.28 12.87 -4.07
N VAL A 172 -1.06 11.75 -4.73
CA VAL A 172 -0.69 11.70 -6.15
C VAL A 172 -1.95 11.54 -7.00
N ASP A 173 -1.82 11.74 -8.29
CA ASP A 173 -2.83 11.33 -9.25
C ASP A 173 -2.81 9.80 -9.41
N GLU A 174 -3.96 9.16 -9.16
CA GLU A 174 -4.14 7.71 -9.34
C GLU A 174 -4.48 7.35 -10.78
N THR A 175 -4.82 8.35 -11.62
CA THR A 175 -5.15 8.17 -13.03
C THR A 175 -3.95 8.51 -13.90
N GLU A 176 -3.61 7.62 -14.83
CA GLU A 176 -2.54 7.85 -15.82
C GLU A 176 -3.13 8.56 -17.07
N ASP A 177 -3.57 9.80 -16.93
CA ASP A 177 -4.20 10.57 -18.00
C ASP A 177 -3.25 11.47 -18.79
N GLY A 178 -1.98 11.52 -18.38
CA GLY A 178 -0.94 12.30 -19.05
C GLY A 178 -0.90 13.78 -18.68
N SER A 179 -1.73 14.17 -17.72
CA SER A 179 -1.67 15.48 -17.05
C SER A 179 -0.47 15.53 -16.10
N GLY A 180 -0.28 16.58 -15.37
CA GLY A 180 0.81 16.66 -14.42
C GLY A 180 0.92 18.02 -13.77
N CYS A 181 1.76 18.10 -12.74
CA CYS A 181 2.04 19.31 -12.02
C CYS A 181 3.45 19.82 -12.33
N LEU A 182 3.56 21.01 -12.90
CA LEU A 182 4.84 21.73 -13.04
C LEU A 182 5.33 22.26 -11.70
N ARG A 183 4.39 22.48 -10.78
CA ARG A 183 4.64 22.96 -9.43
C ARG A 183 3.61 22.38 -8.48
N VAL A 184 4.06 21.95 -7.33
CA VAL A 184 3.20 21.49 -6.23
C VAL A 184 3.07 22.56 -5.15
N SER A 185 2.00 22.45 -4.37
CA SER A 185 1.80 23.32 -3.22
C SER A 185 2.93 23.19 -2.19
N PRO A 186 3.34 24.29 -1.54
CA PRO A 186 4.30 24.23 -0.44
C PRO A 186 3.85 23.36 0.73
N ILE A 187 2.54 23.10 0.86
CA ILE A 187 1.96 22.26 1.91
C ILE A 187 2.23 20.78 1.62
N CYS A 188 2.31 20.40 0.35
CA CYS A 188 2.54 19.01 -0.10
C CYS A 188 4.04 18.64 -0.28
N ASN A 189 4.96 19.44 0.22
CA ASN A 189 6.40 19.20 0.16
C ASN A 189 6.95 18.63 1.48
#